data_4ae4078d3760db07ab5c28098df33494
#
_entry.id   4ae4078d3760db07ab5c28098df33494
#
_cell.length_a   1.000
_cell.length_b   1.000
_cell.length_c   1.000
_cell.angle_alpha   90.00
_cell.angle_beta   90.00
_cell.angle_gamma   90.00
#
_symmetry.space_group_name_H-M   'P 1'
#
loop_
_entity.id
_entity.type
_entity.pdbx_description
1 polymer ?
#
loop_
_entity_poly.entity_id
_entity_poly.type
_entity_poly.pdbx_seq_one_letter_code
_entity_poly.pdbx_strand_id
1 'polypeptide(L)'
;GNVVILGEEKTGKTSLAVEIIKLVNKKRGRRNRRLAKIDATALNKRGFRNSLNKLLGSDLIVENAEKLGAMILSEVVDVSGMFTDDMLIILEGETEPMEKMLKDSPRLSKVFNHVIRIKQYDIKEWVEYGKRYAKDKGYVMEELASLAFYKAIDDYFGEHKGIGRADVEKIVDTAIANSHKLGRKLSGLFSSNKNDDGLYILIESDFIF
;
A
#
# COMPACT_ATOMS: atom_id res chain seq x y z
N GLY A 1 5.06 18.82 -10.96
CA GLY A 1 3.68 19.09 -10.54
C GLY A 1 3.28 18.22 -9.36
N ASN A 2 2.28 18.66 -8.62
CA ASN A 2 1.75 17.91 -7.49
C ASN A 2 0.90 16.72 -7.94
N VAL A 3 0.77 15.70 -7.10
CA VAL A 3 0.19 14.40 -7.45
C VAL A 3 -0.98 14.06 -6.52
N VAL A 4 -2.01 13.44 -7.05
CA VAL A 4 -3.07 12.77 -6.29
C VAL A 4 -2.95 11.27 -6.51
N ILE A 5 -3.00 10.49 -5.43
CA ILE A 5 -3.02 9.03 -5.47
C ILE A 5 -4.34 8.55 -4.88
N LEU A 6 -5.11 7.85 -5.70
CA LEU A 6 -6.40 7.28 -5.36
C LEU A 6 -6.25 5.77 -5.21
N GLY A 7 -6.91 5.21 -4.22
CA GLY A 7 -6.95 3.77 -4.02
C GLY A 7 -7.60 3.42 -2.69
N GLU A 8 -8.10 2.22 -2.60
CA GLU A 8 -8.72 1.70 -1.37
C GLU A 8 -7.71 1.50 -0.25
N GLU A 9 -8.20 1.18 0.94
CA GLU A 9 -7.34 0.89 2.07
C GLU A 9 -6.36 -0.25 1.74
N LYS A 10 -5.12 -0.16 2.22
CA LYS A 10 -4.05 -1.15 2.03
C LYS A 10 -3.56 -1.37 0.59
N THR A 11 -3.99 -0.56 -0.38
CA THR A 11 -3.52 -0.67 -1.79
C THR A 11 -2.08 -0.20 -2.01
N GLY A 12 -1.42 0.34 -1.00
CA GLY A 12 -0.02 0.78 -1.09
C GLY A 12 0.17 2.23 -1.55
N LYS A 13 -0.85 3.09 -1.41
CA LYS A 13 -0.80 4.52 -1.75
C LYS A 13 0.46 5.21 -1.21
N THR A 14 0.68 5.11 0.10
CA THR A 14 1.82 5.77 0.77
C THR A 14 3.16 5.22 0.28
N SER A 15 3.27 3.93 0.02
CA SER A 15 4.48 3.33 -0.54
C SER A 15 4.78 3.91 -1.92
N LEU A 16 3.76 4.00 -2.79
CA LEU A 16 3.89 4.61 -4.11
C LEU A 16 4.26 6.10 -4.02
N ALA A 17 3.63 6.85 -3.11
CA ALA A 17 3.94 8.25 -2.86
C ALA A 17 5.41 8.46 -2.49
N VAL A 18 5.94 7.64 -1.59
CA VAL A 18 7.35 7.67 -1.18
C VAL A 18 8.28 7.42 -2.38
N GLU A 19 7.99 6.41 -3.20
CA GLU A 19 8.80 6.10 -4.37
C GLU A 19 8.74 7.22 -5.43
N ILE A 20 7.58 7.81 -5.67
CA ILE A 20 7.45 8.98 -6.57
C ILE A 20 8.32 10.13 -6.08
N ILE A 21 8.28 10.44 -4.78
CA ILE A 21 9.10 11.53 -4.20
C ILE A 21 10.59 11.23 -4.38
N LYS A 22 11.04 10.01 -4.11
CA LYS A 22 12.44 9.60 -4.33
C LYS A 22 12.86 9.77 -5.78
N LEU A 23 12.05 9.30 -6.72
CA LEU A 23 12.33 9.39 -8.15
C LEU A 23 12.39 10.84 -8.64
N VAL A 24 11.43 11.68 -8.23
CA VAL A 24 11.40 13.11 -8.59
C VAL A 24 12.61 13.82 -8.02
N ASN A 25 12.97 13.57 -6.77
CA ASN A 25 14.14 14.19 -6.14
C ASN A 25 15.44 13.75 -6.81
N LYS A 26 15.56 12.47 -7.16
CA LYS A 26 16.70 11.96 -7.94
C LYS A 26 16.82 12.66 -9.28
N LYS A 27 15.71 12.79 -10.02
CA LYS A 27 15.66 13.46 -11.33
C LYS A 27 15.99 14.96 -11.26
N ARG A 28 15.57 15.62 -10.17
CA ARG A 28 15.85 17.05 -9.93
C ARG A 28 17.20 17.32 -9.28
N GLY A 29 18.04 16.30 -9.05
CA GLY A 29 19.33 16.44 -8.39
C GLY A 29 19.26 16.85 -6.91
N ARG A 30 18.08 16.71 -6.28
CA ARG A 30 17.83 17.08 -4.89
C ARG A 30 18.25 15.95 -3.96
N ARG A 31 19.39 16.10 -3.31
CA ARG A 31 19.87 15.13 -2.31
C ARG A 31 19.44 15.54 -0.91
N ASN A 32 19.14 14.51 -0.06
CA ASN A 32 18.85 14.69 1.38
C ASN A 32 17.60 15.51 1.70
N ARG A 33 16.59 15.48 0.84
CA ARG A 33 15.32 16.13 1.13
C ARG A 33 14.54 15.36 2.17
N ARG A 34 13.98 16.06 3.15
CA ARG A 34 13.12 15.45 4.17
C ARG A 34 11.76 15.08 3.56
N LEU A 35 11.16 14.04 4.07
CA LEU A 35 9.81 13.63 3.77
C LEU A 35 8.94 13.82 5.01
N ALA A 36 7.91 14.64 4.89
CA ALA A 36 6.88 14.79 5.91
C ALA A 36 5.62 14.01 5.49
N LYS A 37 5.00 13.34 6.45
CA LYS A 37 3.68 12.72 6.31
C LYS A 37 2.75 13.31 7.35
N ILE A 38 1.57 13.68 6.94
CA ILE A 38 0.57 14.29 7.81
C ILE A 38 -0.81 13.73 7.45
N ASP A 39 -1.52 13.22 8.43
CA ASP A 39 -2.92 12.86 8.27
C ASP A 39 -3.81 14.12 8.16
N ALA A 40 -4.80 14.08 7.28
CA ALA A 40 -5.69 15.22 7.02
C ALA A 40 -6.40 15.72 8.29
N THR A 41 -6.78 14.83 9.20
CA THR A 41 -7.45 15.22 10.46
C THR A 41 -6.51 15.97 11.40
N ALA A 42 -5.23 15.59 11.42
CA ALA A 42 -4.21 16.32 12.16
C ALA A 42 -3.93 17.70 11.52
N LEU A 43 -3.94 17.76 10.20
CA LEU A 43 -3.75 18.99 9.46
C LEU A 43 -4.92 19.96 9.66
N ASN A 44 -6.15 19.46 9.67
CA ASN A 44 -7.34 20.26 10.00
C ASN A 44 -7.24 20.93 11.37
N LYS A 45 -6.69 20.25 12.37
CA LYS A 45 -6.53 20.79 13.74
C LYS A 45 -5.44 21.82 13.85
N ARG A 46 -4.32 21.65 13.11
CA ARG A 46 -3.13 22.49 13.23
C ARG A 46 -3.14 23.70 12.29
N GLY A 47 -3.86 23.63 11.19
CA GLY A 47 -3.77 24.55 10.06
C GLY A 47 -2.54 24.27 9.19
N PHE A 48 -2.71 24.37 7.88
CA PHE A 48 -1.62 24.12 6.95
C PHE A 48 -0.59 25.23 6.97
N ARG A 49 -1.03 26.50 6.94
CA ARG A 49 -0.14 27.67 6.98
C ARG A 49 0.72 27.70 8.24
N ASN A 50 0.16 27.32 9.38
CA ASN A 50 0.90 27.25 10.65
C ASN A 50 1.98 26.15 10.62
N SER A 51 1.82 25.15 9.77
CA SER A 51 2.77 24.04 9.62
C SER A 51 3.87 24.34 8.59
N LEU A 52 3.70 25.33 7.72
CA LEU A 52 4.58 25.62 6.59
C LEU A 52 6.04 25.79 6.99
N ASN A 53 6.32 26.58 8.03
CA ASN A 53 7.70 26.83 8.47
C ASN A 53 8.44 25.53 8.83
N LYS A 54 7.72 24.53 9.33
CA LYS A 54 8.27 23.19 9.66
C LYS A 54 8.43 22.30 8.43
N LEU A 55 7.67 22.58 7.38
CA LEU A 55 7.63 21.82 6.13
C LEU A 55 8.61 22.37 5.08
N LEU A 56 9.13 23.58 5.27
CA LEU A 56 10.13 24.14 4.37
C LEU A 56 11.32 23.18 4.21
N GLY A 57 11.73 22.94 2.96
CA GLY A 57 12.78 21.99 2.64
C GLY A 57 12.38 20.51 2.73
N SER A 58 11.09 20.21 2.86
CA SER A 58 10.55 18.85 2.84
C SER A 58 9.59 18.67 1.66
N ASP A 59 9.43 17.42 1.24
CA ASP A 59 8.28 17.02 0.42
C ASP A 59 7.19 16.49 1.35
N LEU A 60 5.94 16.56 0.96
CA LEU A 60 4.80 16.30 1.82
C LEU A 60 3.87 15.23 1.23
N ILE A 61 3.50 14.26 2.05
CA ILE A 61 2.37 13.37 1.81
C ILE A 61 1.26 13.75 2.78
N VAL A 62 0.06 14.04 2.26
CA VAL A 62 -1.16 14.20 3.05
C VAL A 62 -1.98 12.93 2.93
N GLU A 63 -2.05 12.19 4.02
CA GLU A 63 -2.81 10.94 4.12
C GLU A 63 -4.29 11.24 4.41
N ASN A 64 -5.20 10.40 3.87
CA ASN A 64 -6.66 10.57 4.00
C ASN A 64 -7.14 11.96 3.56
N ALA A 65 -6.62 12.45 2.43
CA ALA A 65 -6.84 13.83 1.98
C ALA A 65 -8.31 14.16 1.71
N GLU A 66 -9.17 13.17 1.47
CA GLU A 66 -10.62 13.33 1.37
C GLU A 66 -11.26 13.89 2.66
N LYS A 67 -10.55 13.81 3.80
CA LYS A 67 -11.00 14.33 5.10
C LYS A 67 -10.55 15.77 5.36
N LEU A 68 -9.89 16.42 4.40
CA LEU A 68 -9.52 17.82 4.53
C LEU A 68 -10.76 18.71 4.58
N GLY A 69 -10.82 19.57 5.59
CA GLY A 69 -11.85 20.62 5.65
C GLY A 69 -11.64 21.67 4.56
N ALA A 70 -12.72 22.30 4.08
CA ALA A 70 -12.70 23.23 2.96
C ALA A 70 -11.67 24.35 3.10
N MET A 71 -11.49 24.91 4.31
CA MET A 71 -10.51 25.96 4.59
C MET A 71 -9.07 25.43 4.41
N ILE A 72 -8.75 24.27 4.98
CA ILE A 72 -7.42 23.70 4.90
C ILE A 72 -7.11 23.22 3.47
N LEU A 73 -8.11 22.66 2.77
CA LEU A 73 -7.98 22.32 1.35
C LEU A 73 -7.62 23.56 0.51
N SER A 74 -8.29 24.70 0.76
CA SER A 74 -7.95 25.95 0.08
C SER A 74 -6.52 26.39 0.38
N GLU A 75 -6.07 26.32 1.64
CA GLU A 75 -4.70 26.63 2.01
C GLU A 75 -3.67 25.72 1.32
N VAL A 76 -3.96 24.42 1.25
CA VAL A 76 -3.11 23.43 0.55
C VAL A 76 -3.00 23.78 -0.94
N VAL A 77 -4.13 24.10 -1.59
CA VAL A 77 -4.15 24.49 -3.01
C VAL A 77 -3.36 25.77 -3.26
N ASP A 78 -3.56 26.79 -2.44
CA ASP A 78 -2.86 28.08 -2.57
C ASP A 78 -1.34 27.90 -2.44
N VAL A 79 -0.90 27.20 -1.39
CA VAL A 79 0.52 26.95 -1.15
C VAL A 79 1.13 26.06 -2.22
N SER A 80 0.42 25.00 -2.62
CA SER A 80 0.88 24.10 -3.68
C SER A 80 1.09 24.82 -5.00
N GLY A 81 0.29 25.84 -5.29
CA GLY A 81 0.45 26.69 -6.47
C GLY A 81 1.67 27.61 -6.40
N MET A 82 2.07 28.02 -5.20
CA MET A 82 3.21 28.96 -4.99
C MET A 82 4.57 28.26 -4.95
N PHE A 83 4.64 27.03 -4.44
CA PHE A 83 5.90 26.31 -4.15
C PHE A 83 6.12 25.08 -5.04
N THR A 84 5.59 25.09 -6.26
CA THR A 84 5.65 23.94 -7.18
C THR A 84 7.07 23.42 -7.45
N ASP A 85 8.07 24.29 -7.41
CA ASP A 85 9.46 23.91 -7.67
C ASP A 85 10.21 23.48 -6.41
N ASP A 86 9.80 23.98 -5.24
CA ASP A 86 10.51 23.73 -3.98
C ASP A 86 9.94 22.57 -3.16
N MET A 87 8.66 22.28 -3.29
CA MET A 87 7.98 21.25 -2.51
C MET A 87 7.11 20.38 -3.44
N LEU A 88 7.30 19.09 -3.39
CA LEU A 88 6.35 18.15 -3.99
C LEU A 88 5.31 17.78 -2.93
N ILE A 89 4.04 18.02 -3.25
CA ILE A 89 2.93 17.62 -2.40
C ILE A 89 2.16 16.50 -3.07
N ILE A 90 1.95 15.42 -2.34
CA ILE A 90 1.13 14.28 -2.75
C ILE A 90 -0.07 14.20 -1.81
N LEU A 91 -1.27 14.20 -2.38
CA LEU A 91 -2.51 13.91 -1.67
C LEU A 91 -2.86 12.45 -1.93
N GLU A 92 -3.09 11.68 -0.89
CA GLU A 92 -3.56 10.31 -1.02
C GLU A 92 -4.86 10.09 -0.25
N GLY A 93 -5.76 9.31 -0.83
CA GLY A 93 -7.05 9.02 -0.22
C GLY A 93 -7.84 7.94 -0.94
N GLU A 94 -9.05 7.67 -0.44
CA GLU A 94 -9.95 6.69 -1.01
C GLU A 94 -10.50 7.18 -2.35
N THR A 95 -10.72 6.24 -3.28
CA THR A 95 -11.02 6.53 -4.69
C THR A 95 -12.23 7.43 -4.83
N GLU A 96 -13.39 6.98 -4.36
CA GLU A 96 -14.67 7.66 -4.58
C GLU A 96 -14.74 9.03 -3.91
N PRO A 97 -14.39 9.20 -2.60
CA PRO A 97 -14.39 10.50 -1.97
C PRO A 97 -13.41 11.50 -2.59
N MET A 98 -12.22 11.02 -2.99
CA MET A 98 -11.22 11.87 -3.64
C MET A 98 -11.64 12.31 -5.04
N GLU A 99 -12.26 11.44 -5.84
CA GLU A 99 -12.80 11.80 -7.14
C GLU A 99 -13.89 12.86 -7.02
N LYS A 100 -14.77 12.72 -6.02
CA LYS A 100 -15.76 13.75 -5.70
C LYS A 100 -15.08 15.07 -5.34
N MET A 101 -14.08 15.06 -4.47
CA MET A 101 -13.35 16.26 -4.07
C MET A 101 -12.66 16.94 -5.27
N LEU A 102 -12.05 16.17 -6.16
CA LEU A 102 -11.44 16.70 -7.40
C LEU A 102 -12.48 17.31 -8.34
N LYS A 103 -13.66 16.70 -8.46
CA LYS A 103 -14.77 17.22 -9.27
C LYS A 103 -15.35 18.51 -8.69
N ASP A 104 -15.51 18.57 -7.38
CA ASP A 104 -16.11 19.70 -6.68
C ASP A 104 -15.14 20.89 -6.56
N SER A 105 -13.84 20.69 -6.77
CA SER A 105 -12.81 21.73 -6.67
C SER A 105 -11.96 21.85 -7.95
N PRO A 106 -12.36 22.64 -8.94
CA PRO A 106 -11.59 22.86 -10.17
C PRO A 106 -10.18 23.45 -9.92
N ARG A 107 -10.01 24.24 -8.85
CA ARG A 107 -8.70 24.78 -8.46
C ARG A 107 -7.76 23.66 -8.00
N LEU A 108 -8.27 22.70 -7.23
CA LEU A 108 -7.51 21.54 -6.79
C LEU A 108 -7.04 20.73 -8.02
N SER A 109 -7.94 20.41 -8.94
CA SER A 109 -7.63 19.65 -10.16
C SER A 109 -6.62 20.34 -11.07
N LYS A 110 -6.59 21.67 -11.05
CA LYS A 110 -5.60 22.46 -11.82
C LYS A 110 -4.19 22.38 -11.19
N VAL A 111 -4.10 22.43 -9.87
CA VAL A 111 -2.83 22.40 -9.13
C VAL A 111 -2.28 20.98 -8.97
N PHE A 112 -3.17 20.01 -8.78
CA PHE A 112 -2.88 18.59 -8.67
C PHE A 112 -3.32 17.87 -9.95
N ASN A 113 -2.61 18.12 -11.02
CA ASN A 113 -2.99 17.67 -12.38
C ASN A 113 -2.49 16.25 -12.72
N HIS A 114 -1.71 15.63 -11.85
CA HIS A 114 -1.28 14.24 -11.98
C HIS A 114 -2.09 13.36 -11.04
N VAL A 115 -3.00 12.57 -11.61
CA VAL A 115 -3.87 11.66 -10.84
C VAL A 115 -3.50 10.22 -11.15
N ILE A 116 -3.11 9.48 -10.12
CA ILE A 116 -2.78 8.06 -10.20
C ILE A 116 -3.86 7.27 -9.47
N ARG A 117 -4.41 6.26 -10.13
CA ARG A 117 -5.38 5.33 -9.55
C ARG A 117 -4.73 3.99 -9.32
N ILE A 118 -4.75 3.52 -8.08
CA ILE A 118 -4.29 2.17 -7.75
C ILE A 118 -5.51 1.25 -7.76
N LYS A 119 -5.48 0.28 -8.68
CA LYS A 119 -6.53 -0.74 -8.73
C LYS A 119 -6.43 -1.60 -7.46
N GLN A 120 -7.56 -1.85 -6.82
CA GLN A 120 -7.66 -2.86 -5.78
C GLN A 120 -7.65 -4.25 -6.43
N TYR A 121 -6.84 -5.14 -5.90
CA TYR A 121 -6.85 -6.54 -6.32
C TYR A 121 -8.09 -7.24 -5.77
N ASP A 122 -8.70 -8.08 -6.57
CA ASP A 122 -9.71 -9.01 -6.09
C ASP A 122 -9.06 -10.21 -5.36
N ILE A 123 -9.88 -11.05 -4.73
CA ILE A 123 -9.38 -12.21 -3.96
C ILE A 123 -8.57 -13.17 -4.85
N LYS A 124 -8.98 -13.36 -6.10
CA LYS A 124 -8.26 -14.24 -7.03
C LYS A 124 -6.89 -13.67 -7.39
N GLU A 125 -6.81 -12.37 -7.64
CA GLU A 125 -5.55 -11.67 -7.90
C GLU A 125 -4.61 -11.77 -6.69
N TRP A 126 -5.13 -11.67 -5.46
CA TRP A 126 -4.33 -11.86 -4.24
C TRP A 126 -3.86 -13.31 -4.06
N VAL A 127 -4.70 -14.30 -4.39
CA VAL A 127 -4.30 -15.71 -4.37
C VAL A 127 -3.17 -15.97 -5.37
N GLU A 128 -3.27 -15.45 -6.58
CA GLU A 128 -2.21 -15.60 -7.58
C GLU A 128 -0.93 -14.86 -7.17
N TYR A 129 -1.06 -13.70 -6.53
CA TYR A 129 0.09 -13.01 -5.95
C TYR A 129 0.77 -13.86 -4.87
N GLY A 130 0.02 -14.42 -3.92
CA GLY A 130 0.58 -15.22 -2.84
C GLY A 130 1.21 -16.53 -3.32
N LYS A 131 0.65 -17.17 -4.35
CA LYS A 131 1.26 -18.32 -5.00
C LYS A 131 2.62 -17.99 -5.61
N ARG A 132 2.73 -16.85 -6.30
CA ARG A 132 4.03 -16.40 -6.84
C ARG A 132 5.03 -16.11 -5.74
N TYR A 133 4.59 -15.42 -4.68
CA TYR A 133 5.42 -15.13 -3.52
C TYR A 133 5.94 -16.41 -2.84
N ALA A 134 5.08 -17.42 -2.67
CA ALA A 134 5.50 -18.74 -2.17
C ALA A 134 6.53 -19.40 -3.09
N LYS A 135 6.33 -19.31 -4.41
CA LYS A 135 7.25 -19.86 -5.40
C LYS A 135 8.62 -19.19 -5.37
N ASP A 136 8.65 -17.87 -5.23
CA ASP A 136 9.89 -17.09 -5.09
C ASP A 136 10.67 -17.48 -3.82
N LYS A 137 9.98 -18.00 -2.81
CA LYS A 137 10.57 -18.56 -1.58
C LYS A 137 10.91 -20.05 -1.67
N GLY A 138 10.67 -20.70 -2.80
CA GLY A 138 10.95 -22.11 -3.01
C GLY A 138 9.83 -23.06 -2.61
N TYR A 139 8.58 -22.56 -2.53
CA TYR A 139 7.40 -23.35 -2.15
C TYR A 139 6.34 -23.36 -3.24
N VAL A 140 5.56 -24.44 -3.28
CA VAL A 140 4.38 -24.59 -4.14
C VAL A 140 3.20 -25.05 -3.29
N MET A 141 2.00 -24.61 -3.63
CA MET A 141 0.77 -25.02 -2.96
C MET A 141 0.09 -26.14 -3.75
N GLU A 142 -0.25 -27.23 -3.08
CA GLU A 142 -1.15 -28.24 -3.62
C GLU A 142 -2.56 -27.66 -3.85
N GLU A 143 -3.42 -28.41 -4.53
CA GLU A 143 -4.78 -27.98 -4.84
C GLU A 143 -5.59 -27.65 -3.56
N LEU A 144 -5.58 -28.53 -2.55
CA LEU A 144 -6.25 -28.31 -1.28
C LEU A 144 -5.62 -27.16 -0.49
N ALA A 145 -4.29 -27.02 -0.51
CA ALA A 145 -3.59 -25.89 0.07
C ALA A 145 -3.97 -24.58 -0.60
N SER A 146 -4.14 -24.58 -1.92
CA SER A 146 -4.60 -23.40 -2.67
C SER A 146 -6.02 -22.98 -2.28
N LEU A 147 -6.92 -23.95 -2.01
CA LEU A 147 -8.26 -23.69 -1.51
C LEU A 147 -8.25 -23.15 -0.07
N ALA A 148 -7.43 -23.75 0.80
CA ALA A 148 -7.25 -23.26 2.18
C ALA A 148 -6.66 -21.83 2.20
N PHE A 149 -5.72 -21.56 1.33
CA PHE A 149 -5.15 -20.22 1.18
C PHE A 149 -6.19 -19.21 0.66
N TYR A 150 -6.99 -19.58 -0.34
CA TYR A 150 -8.11 -18.75 -0.80
C TYR A 150 -9.05 -18.39 0.36
N LYS A 151 -9.44 -19.40 1.15
CA LYS A 151 -10.30 -19.20 2.31
C LYS A 151 -9.65 -18.27 3.35
N ALA A 152 -8.37 -18.46 3.65
CA ALA A 152 -7.66 -17.62 4.60
C ALA A 152 -7.61 -16.14 4.15
N ILE A 153 -7.47 -15.88 2.84
CA ILE A 153 -7.53 -14.52 2.28
C ILE A 153 -8.95 -13.96 2.39
N ASP A 154 -9.98 -14.73 2.07
CA ASP A 154 -11.39 -14.31 2.11
C ASP A 154 -11.83 -13.98 3.54
N ASP A 155 -11.52 -14.84 4.49
CA ASP A 155 -11.78 -14.65 5.91
C ASP A 155 -11.07 -13.37 6.42
N TYR A 156 -9.78 -13.20 6.09
CA TYR A 156 -9.01 -12.02 6.47
C TYR A 156 -9.61 -10.75 5.88
N PHE A 157 -10.00 -10.78 4.62
CA PHE A 157 -10.64 -9.63 3.93
C PHE A 157 -11.94 -9.23 4.64
N GLY A 158 -12.78 -10.21 4.98
CA GLY A 158 -14.05 -9.98 5.69
C GLY A 158 -13.86 -9.36 7.09
N GLU A 159 -12.86 -9.83 7.83
CA GLU A 159 -12.57 -9.34 9.20
C GLU A 159 -11.96 -7.94 9.23
N HIS A 160 -11.13 -7.58 8.24
CA HIS A 160 -10.28 -6.39 8.24
C HIS A 160 -10.68 -5.31 7.22
N LYS A 161 -11.85 -5.46 6.57
CA LYS A 161 -12.35 -4.54 5.52
C LYS A 161 -11.35 -4.27 4.39
N GLY A 162 -10.45 -5.19 4.14
CA GLY A 162 -9.45 -5.08 3.10
C GLY A 162 -8.23 -5.95 3.36
N ILE A 163 -7.49 -6.21 2.31
CA ILE A 163 -6.24 -6.97 2.36
C ILE A 163 -5.20 -6.27 1.48
N GLY A 164 -3.96 -6.26 1.93
CA GLY A 164 -2.85 -5.71 1.20
C GLY A 164 -1.72 -6.72 1.03
N ARG A 165 -0.70 -6.30 0.29
CA ARG A 165 0.48 -7.12 -0.01
C ARG A 165 1.12 -7.72 1.26
N ALA A 166 1.34 -6.90 2.29
CA ALA A 166 1.98 -7.35 3.52
C ALA A 166 1.14 -8.40 4.27
N ASP A 167 -0.18 -8.31 4.19
CA ASP A 167 -1.09 -9.27 4.82
C ASP A 167 -0.99 -10.63 4.12
N VAL A 168 -1.01 -10.63 2.77
CA VAL A 168 -0.87 -11.85 1.96
C VAL A 168 0.49 -12.51 2.18
N GLU A 169 1.57 -11.72 2.17
CA GLU A 169 2.93 -12.21 2.46
C GLU A 169 2.99 -12.85 3.85
N LYS A 170 2.38 -12.22 4.86
CA LYS A 170 2.32 -12.75 6.23
C LYS A 170 1.57 -14.07 6.32
N ILE A 171 0.44 -14.21 5.62
CA ILE A 171 -0.31 -15.47 5.57
C ILE A 171 0.56 -16.60 4.99
N VAL A 172 1.23 -16.34 3.86
CA VAL A 172 2.14 -17.30 3.23
C VAL A 172 3.33 -17.63 4.14
N ASP A 173 3.95 -16.64 4.75
CA ASP A 173 5.09 -16.84 5.65
C ASP A 173 4.71 -17.66 6.88
N THR A 174 3.49 -17.47 7.40
CA THR A 174 2.96 -18.27 8.50
C THR A 174 2.75 -19.72 8.07
N ALA A 175 2.19 -19.97 6.89
CA ALA A 175 2.03 -21.33 6.33
C ALA A 175 3.39 -22.01 6.14
N ILE A 176 4.38 -21.30 5.60
CA ILE A 176 5.77 -21.81 5.47
C ILE A 176 6.33 -22.17 6.85
N ALA A 177 6.16 -21.34 7.87
CA ALA A 177 6.61 -21.62 9.22
C ALA A 177 5.90 -22.84 9.83
N ASN A 178 4.60 -23.00 9.54
CA ASN A 178 3.82 -24.15 9.99
C ASN A 178 4.30 -25.47 9.34
N SER A 179 4.61 -25.44 8.05
CA SER A 179 5.12 -26.62 7.32
C SER A 179 6.41 -27.17 7.96
N HIS A 180 7.26 -26.29 8.47
CA HIS A 180 8.46 -26.72 9.19
C HIS A 180 8.16 -27.34 10.55
N LYS A 181 7.11 -26.88 11.26
CA LYS A 181 6.74 -27.44 12.58
C LYS A 181 6.17 -28.85 12.45
N LEU A 182 5.31 -29.09 11.45
CA LEU A 182 4.71 -30.38 11.17
C LEU A 182 5.73 -31.39 10.61
N GLY A 183 6.61 -30.97 9.72
CA GLY A 183 7.66 -31.80 9.14
C GLY A 183 8.62 -32.39 10.17
N ARG A 184 8.94 -31.66 11.24
CA ARG A 184 9.80 -32.18 12.33
C ARG A 184 9.17 -33.31 13.14
N LYS A 185 7.84 -33.39 13.23
CA LYS A 185 7.14 -34.47 13.97
C LYS A 185 6.96 -35.73 13.17
N LEU A 186 6.95 -35.64 11.84
CA LEU A 186 6.72 -36.77 10.93
C LEU A 186 7.97 -37.26 10.20
N SER A 187 9.03 -36.46 10.12
CA SER A 187 10.24 -36.75 9.32
C SER A 187 11.23 -37.72 9.94
N GLY A 188 10.80 -38.45 10.98
CA GLY A 188 11.58 -39.66 11.36
C GLY A 188 11.59 -40.75 10.29
N LEU A 189 10.81 -40.66 9.22
CA LEU A 189 10.62 -41.79 8.30
C LEU A 189 10.52 -41.51 6.78
N PHE A 190 10.26 -40.32 6.26
CA PHE A 190 10.12 -40.14 4.78
C PHE A 190 10.53 -38.80 4.18
N SER A 191 11.29 -38.90 3.10
CA SER A 191 11.60 -38.05 1.95
C SER A 191 11.12 -36.58 1.92
N SER A 192 12.01 -35.73 1.42
CA SER A 192 11.75 -34.33 1.05
C SER A 192 10.38 -34.15 0.40
N ASN A 193 9.48 -33.43 1.05
CA ASN A 193 8.16 -33.07 0.50
C ASN A 193 8.35 -32.01 -0.61
N LYS A 194 9.03 -32.41 -1.68
CA LYS A 194 9.34 -31.58 -2.84
C LYS A 194 8.66 -32.15 -4.08
N ASN A 195 8.22 -31.22 -4.94
CA ASN A 195 7.73 -31.58 -6.26
C ASN A 195 8.89 -31.90 -7.22
N ASP A 196 8.57 -32.25 -8.46
CA ASP A 196 9.54 -32.59 -9.51
C ASP A 196 10.49 -31.42 -9.84
N ASP A 197 10.09 -30.18 -9.60
CA ASP A 197 10.90 -28.97 -9.78
C ASP A 197 11.80 -28.66 -8.57
N GLY A 198 11.77 -29.49 -7.54
CA GLY A 198 12.56 -29.31 -6.31
C GLY A 198 11.99 -28.28 -5.32
N LEU A 199 10.76 -27.81 -5.52
CA LEU A 199 10.08 -26.88 -4.62
C LEU A 199 9.43 -27.64 -3.47
N TYR A 200 9.46 -27.08 -2.27
CA TYR A 200 8.74 -27.63 -1.11
C TYR A 200 7.23 -27.47 -1.29
N ILE A 201 6.47 -28.48 -0.89
CA ILE A 201 5.02 -28.51 -1.04
C ILE A 201 4.38 -28.02 0.26
N LEU A 202 3.52 -27.00 0.15
CA LEU A 202 2.59 -26.59 1.21
C LEU A 202 1.28 -27.36 1.07
N ILE A 203 0.76 -27.83 2.19
CA ILE A 203 -0.49 -28.62 2.27
C ILE A 203 -1.58 -27.84 3.01
N GLU A 204 -2.82 -28.31 2.95
CA GLU A 204 -3.98 -27.64 3.56
C GLU A 204 -3.76 -27.28 5.03
N SER A 205 -3.21 -28.20 5.83
CA SER A 205 -3.01 -27.97 7.26
C SER A 205 -1.99 -26.89 7.61
N ASP A 206 -1.15 -26.46 6.66
CA ASP A 206 -0.21 -25.35 6.86
C ASP A 206 -0.92 -23.99 6.96
N PHE A 207 -2.16 -23.91 6.41
CA PHE A 207 -3.00 -22.72 6.41
C PHE A 207 -4.06 -22.70 7.53
N ILE A 208 -3.97 -23.57 8.52
CA ILE A 208 -4.81 -23.55 9.72
C ILE A 208 -4.13 -22.65 10.76
N PHE A 209 -4.76 -21.50 11.05
CA PHE A 209 -4.28 -20.47 11.96
C PHE A 209 -5.10 -20.43 13.24
#